data_359c326548ed44ca1e99c56f95143263
#
_entry.id   359c326548ed44ca1e99c56f95143263
#
_cell.length_a   1.000
_cell.length_b   1.000
_cell.length_c   1.000
_cell.angle_alpha   90.00
_cell.angle_beta   90.00
_cell.angle_gamma   90.00
#
_symmetry.space_group_name_H-M   'P 1'
#
loop_
_entity.id
_entity.type
_entity.pdbx_description
1 polymer ?
#
loop_
_entity_poly.entity_id
_entity_poly.type
_entity_poly.pdbx_seq_one_letter_code
_entity_poly.pdbx_strand_id
1 'polypeptide(L)'
;MITDIRPPLPSQPTRFMDQLRAFIRSKQMAYTTEKSYCRWMADYIRFHRMQHPKDLNDQAIDEYLSHLVLKRNLAINTQKSALNAIVFVFSVTLTKKTNLTLF
;
A
#
# COMPACT_ATOMS: atom_id res chain seq x y z
N MET A 1 8.10 -6.79 -27.54
CA MET A 1 7.49 -5.85 -26.64
C MET A 1 6.90 -6.56 -25.43
N ILE A 2 7.10 -6.00 -24.29
CA ILE A 2 6.64 -6.61 -23.05
C ILE A 2 5.33 -6.00 -22.64
N THR A 3 4.36 -6.81 -22.41
CA THR A 3 3.11 -6.35 -21.87
C THR A 3 3.10 -6.53 -20.37
N ASP A 4 2.50 -5.57 -19.72
CA ASP A 4 2.39 -5.57 -18.27
C ASP A 4 1.17 -6.40 -17.92
N ILE A 5 1.39 -7.68 -17.70
CA ILE A 5 0.31 -8.60 -17.40
C ILE A 5 0.18 -8.76 -15.90
N ARG A 6 -1.04 -8.58 -15.39
CA ARG A 6 -1.30 -8.79 -13.98
C ARG A 6 -1.05 -10.25 -13.63
N PRO A 7 -0.20 -10.52 -12.64
CA PRO A 7 -0.04 -11.89 -12.18
C PRO A 7 -1.34 -12.39 -11.55
N PRO A 8 -1.63 -13.68 -11.66
CA PRO A 8 -2.80 -14.23 -10.98
C PRO A 8 -2.60 -14.19 -9.47
N LEU A 9 -3.71 -14.11 -8.75
CA LEU A 9 -3.70 -14.13 -7.29
C LEU A 9 -4.24 -15.47 -6.79
N PRO A 10 -3.84 -15.87 -5.57
CA PRO A 10 -4.47 -17.02 -4.94
C PRO A 10 -5.97 -16.80 -4.81
N SER A 11 -6.75 -17.88 -4.89
CA SER A 11 -8.19 -17.76 -4.74
C SER A 11 -8.59 -17.32 -3.34
N GLN A 12 -7.77 -17.63 -2.34
CA GLN A 12 -8.01 -17.20 -0.96
C GLN A 12 -6.73 -16.57 -0.42
N PRO A 13 -6.51 -15.28 -0.72
CA PRO A 13 -5.29 -14.62 -0.30
C PRO A 13 -5.20 -14.54 1.23
N THR A 14 -4.06 -14.93 1.76
CA THR A 14 -3.79 -14.86 3.20
C THR A 14 -2.74 -13.81 3.54
N ARG A 15 -1.83 -13.53 2.61
CA ARG A 15 -0.81 -12.52 2.84
C ARG A 15 -1.40 -11.14 2.65
N PHE A 16 -0.96 -10.20 3.49
CA PHE A 16 -1.44 -8.82 3.40
C PHE A 16 -1.33 -8.26 1.98
N MET A 17 -0.17 -8.41 1.34
CA MET A 17 0.03 -7.82 0.02
C MET A 17 -0.88 -8.46 -1.03
N ASP A 18 -1.11 -9.75 -0.95
CA ASP A 18 -2.02 -10.42 -1.87
C ASP A 18 -3.47 -9.98 -1.63
N GLN A 19 -3.83 -9.80 -0.37
CA GLN A 19 -5.16 -9.31 -0.01
C GLN A 19 -5.36 -7.87 -0.50
N LEU A 20 -4.33 -7.04 -0.37
CA LEU A 20 -4.38 -5.67 -0.87
C LEU A 20 -4.57 -5.66 -2.38
N ARG A 21 -3.83 -6.50 -3.11
CA ARG A 21 -3.99 -6.59 -4.56
C ARG A 21 -5.40 -7.02 -4.93
N ALA A 22 -5.92 -8.03 -4.23
CA ALA A 22 -7.27 -8.51 -4.50
C ALA A 22 -8.30 -7.40 -4.27
N PHE A 23 -8.13 -6.63 -3.21
CA PHE A 23 -9.04 -5.51 -2.93
C PHE A 23 -8.97 -4.46 -4.04
N ILE A 24 -7.77 -4.08 -4.45
CA ILE A 24 -7.60 -3.09 -5.52
C ILE A 24 -8.25 -3.57 -6.79
N ARG A 25 -8.08 -4.85 -7.14
CA ARG A 25 -8.71 -5.41 -8.32
C ARG A 25 -10.23 -5.46 -8.22
N SER A 26 -10.75 -5.71 -7.02
CA SER A 26 -12.19 -5.73 -6.81
C SER A 26 -12.81 -4.34 -7.04
N LYS A 27 -12.03 -3.29 -6.88
CA LYS A 27 -12.46 -1.92 -7.15
C LYS A 27 -12.20 -1.51 -8.60
N GLN A 28 -11.76 -2.46 -9.42
CA GLN A 28 -11.51 -2.23 -10.86
C GLN A 28 -10.51 -1.11 -11.12
N MET A 29 -9.56 -0.96 -10.24
CA MET A 29 -8.51 0.03 -10.42
C MET A 29 -7.47 -0.46 -11.41
N ALA A 30 -6.81 0.49 -12.08
CA ALA A 30 -5.83 0.16 -13.10
C ALA A 30 -4.64 -0.62 -12.52
N TYR A 31 -4.05 -1.46 -13.34
CA TYR A 31 -2.88 -2.23 -12.90
C TYR A 31 -1.71 -1.32 -12.52
N THR A 32 -1.54 -0.20 -13.22
CA THR A 32 -0.49 0.76 -12.86
C THR A 32 -0.70 1.29 -11.45
N THR A 33 -1.96 1.52 -11.05
CA THR A 33 -2.28 1.95 -9.70
C THR A 33 -1.98 0.84 -8.71
N GLU A 34 -2.35 -0.39 -9.05
CA GLU A 34 -2.06 -1.54 -8.18
C GLU A 34 -0.55 -1.65 -7.93
N LYS A 35 0.26 -1.56 -8.98
CA LYS A 35 1.70 -1.67 -8.83
C LYS A 35 2.26 -0.55 -7.96
N SER A 36 1.79 0.66 -8.18
CA SER A 36 2.26 1.81 -7.43
C SER A 36 1.91 1.69 -5.95
N TYR A 37 0.66 1.39 -5.65
CA TYR A 37 0.21 1.30 -4.27
C TYR A 37 0.90 0.16 -3.53
N CYS A 38 1.03 -0.99 -4.18
CA CYS A 38 1.68 -2.13 -3.56
C CYS A 38 3.16 -1.86 -3.31
N ARG A 39 3.82 -1.18 -4.23
CA ARG A 39 5.23 -0.82 -4.08
C ARG A 39 5.44 0.08 -2.85
N TRP A 40 4.62 1.13 -2.73
CA TRP A 40 4.76 2.05 -1.61
C TRP A 40 4.40 1.38 -0.29
N MET A 41 3.37 0.54 -0.28
CA MET A 41 3.01 -0.17 0.94
C MET A 41 4.08 -1.16 1.37
N ALA A 42 4.70 -1.85 0.43
CA ALA A 42 5.80 -2.75 0.76
C ALA A 42 6.98 -1.98 1.36
N ASP A 43 7.28 -0.82 0.80
CA ASP A 43 8.36 0.02 1.32
C ASP A 43 8.03 0.54 2.72
N TYR A 44 6.79 0.98 2.92
CA TYR A 44 6.32 1.47 4.22
C TYR A 44 6.40 0.37 5.29
N ILE A 45 5.95 -0.83 4.94
CA ILE A 45 5.99 -1.95 5.88
C ILE A 45 7.42 -2.32 6.23
N ARG A 46 8.32 -2.33 5.24
CA ARG A 46 9.73 -2.58 5.50
C ARG A 46 10.35 -1.52 6.39
N PHE A 47 9.99 -0.26 6.17
CA PHE A 47 10.48 0.82 7.01
C PHE A 47 10.11 0.60 8.47
N HIS A 48 8.92 0.08 8.72
CA HIS A 48 8.44 -0.21 10.06
C HIS A 48 8.73 -1.64 10.49
N ARG A 49 9.82 -2.22 9.98
CA ARG A 49 10.34 -3.51 10.43
C ARG A 49 9.33 -4.64 10.26
N MET A 50 8.62 -4.61 9.16
CA MET A 50 7.65 -5.65 8.79
C MET A 50 6.45 -5.74 9.73
N GLN A 51 6.13 -4.65 10.44
CA GLN A 51 4.91 -4.61 11.22
C GLN A 51 3.69 -4.54 10.30
N HIS A 52 2.63 -5.20 10.72
CA HIS A 52 1.39 -5.15 9.96
C HIS A 52 0.81 -3.73 10.03
N PRO A 53 0.31 -3.17 8.91
CA PRO A 53 -0.22 -1.80 8.91
C PRO A 53 -1.30 -1.54 9.93
N LYS A 54 -2.08 -2.56 10.30
CA LYS A 54 -3.13 -2.37 11.31
C LYS A 54 -2.57 -1.99 12.68
N ASP A 55 -1.29 -2.31 12.93
CA ASP A 55 -0.64 -2.03 14.20
C ASP A 55 0.11 -0.70 14.17
N LEU A 56 0.05 0.02 13.06
CA LEU A 56 0.74 1.30 12.88
C LEU A 56 -0.28 2.43 12.94
N ASN A 57 0.09 3.49 13.63
CA ASN A 57 -0.80 4.65 13.83
C ASN A 57 -0.41 5.81 12.91
N ASP A 58 -1.06 6.96 13.09
CA ASP A 58 -0.80 8.14 12.29
C ASP A 58 0.65 8.58 12.38
N GLN A 59 1.25 8.46 13.55
CA GLN A 59 2.63 8.85 13.74
C GLN A 59 3.57 8.00 12.89
N ALA A 60 3.23 6.74 12.68
CA ALA A 60 4.03 5.87 11.82
C ALA A 60 4.07 6.40 10.38
N ILE A 61 2.96 6.96 9.92
CA ILE A 61 2.91 7.56 8.59
C ILE A 61 3.82 8.78 8.53
N ASP A 62 3.74 9.64 9.54
CA ASP A 62 4.58 10.84 9.60
C ASP A 62 6.06 10.48 9.63
N GLU A 63 6.42 9.46 10.38
CA GLU A 63 7.81 9.01 10.46
C GLU A 63 8.31 8.54 9.09
N TYR A 64 7.49 7.80 8.38
CA TYR A 64 7.87 7.32 7.06
C TYR A 64 8.00 8.48 6.07
N LEU A 65 7.05 9.40 6.06
CA LEU A 65 7.11 10.54 5.15
C LEU A 65 8.33 11.41 5.45
N SER A 66 8.65 11.62 6.72
CA SER A 66 9.86 12.35 7.10
C SER A 66 11.11 11.64 6.59
N HIS A 67 11.14 10.31 6.68
CA HIS A 67 12.24 9.52 6.15
C HIS A 67 12.41 9.74 4.65
N LEU A 68 11.31 9.74 3.90
CA LEU A 68 11.37 9.96 2.45
C LEU A 68 11.98 11.33 2.11
N VAL A 69 11.64 12.34 2.89
CA VAL A 69 12.15 13.70 2.66
C VAL A 69 13.61 13.81 3.10
N LEU A 70 13.88 13.43 4.36
CA LEU A 70 15.17 13.77 5.00
C LEU A 70 16.27 12.79 4.64
N LYS A 71 15.95 11.53 4.43
CA LYS A 71 16.96 10.51 4.17
C LYS A 71 17.05 10.13 2.71
N ARG A 72 15.91 10.06 2.02
CA ARG A 72 15.89 9.63 0.62
C ARG A 72 15.77 10.79 -0.34
N ASN A 73 15.50 11.99 0.17
CA ASN A 73 15.48 13.22 -0.62
C ASN A 73 14.63 13.10 -1.89
N LEU A 74 13.45 12.50 -1.75
CA LEU A 74 12.59 12.27 -2.91
C LEU A 74 11.88 13.55 -3.33
N ALA A 75 11.58 13.65 -4.62
CA ALA A 75 10.84 14.78 -5.15
C ALA A 75 9.43 14.83 -4.57
N ILE A 76 8.85 16.04 -4.57
CA ILE A 76 7.53 16.25 -3.98
C ILE A 76 6.47 15.37 -4.62
N ASN A 77 6.50 15.23 -5.96
CA ASN A 77 5.50 14.40 -6.64
C ASN A 77 5.62 12.93 -6.23
N THR A 78 6.84 12.46 -6.02
CA THR A 78 7.05 11.09 -5.56
C THR A 78 6.55 10.93 -4.12
N GLN A 79 6.77 11.93 -3.28
CA GLN A 79 6.24 11.92 -1.92
C GLN A 79 4.72 11.87 -1.90
N LYS A 80 4.08 12.62 -2.80
CA LYS A 80 2.62 12.60 -2.91
C LYS A 80 2.12 11.23 -3.33
N SER A 81 2.82 10.55 -4.23
CA SER A 81 2.44 9.20 -4.65
C SER A 81 2.50 8.24 -3.48
N ALA A 82 3.55 8.33 -2.66
CA ALA A 82 3.68 7.49 -1.47
C ALA A 82 2.54 7.77 -0.49
N LEU A 83 2.27 9.04 -0.26
CA LEU A 83 1.21 9.43 0.67
C LEU A 83 -0.15 8.92 0.19
N ASN A 84 -0.43 9.07 -1.10
CA ASN A 84 -1.70 8.60 -1.65
C ASN A 84 -1.89 7.10 -1.43
N ALA A 85 -0.84 6.32 -1.63
CA ALA A 85 -0.90 4.88 -1.43
C ALA A 85 -1.19 4.55 0.03
N ILE A 86 -0.47 5.20 0.95
CA ILE A 86 -0.61 4.92 2.37
C ILE A 86 -1.98 5.34 2.87
N VAL A 87 -2.44 6.52 2.46
CA VAL A 87 -3.76 7.02 2.88
C VAL A 87 -4.86 6.11 2.36
N PHE A 88 -4.73 5.63 1.11
CA PHE A 88 -5.71 4.69 0.57
C PHE A 88 -5.81 3.44 1.44
N VAL A 89 -4.68 2.83 1.76
CA VAL A 89 -4.68 1.61 2.55
C VAL A 89 -5.16 1.89 3.98
N PHE A 90 -4.73 3.02 4.54
CA PHE A 90 -5.13 3.39 5.89
C PHE A 90 -6.64 3.59 5.99
N SER A 91 -7.24 4.26 5.01
CA SER A 91 -8.68 4.48 5.01
C SER A 91 -9.43 3.16 4.86
N VAL A 92 -8.91 2.24 4.07
CA VAL A 92 -9.51 0.91 3.92
C VAL A 92 -9.45 0.15 5.24
N THR A 93 -8.33 0.21 5.94
CA THR A 93 -8.15 -0.48 7.21
C THR A 93 -9.07 0.07 8.28
N LEU A 94 -9.23 1.38 8.32
CA LEU A 94 -10.05 2.03 9.34
C LEU A 94 -11.54 1.91 9.06
N THR A 95 -11.92 1.66 7.82
CA THR A 95 -13.32 1.58 7.46
C THR A 95 -13.85 0.20 7.78
N LYS A 96 -14.26 0.01 8.99
CA LYS A 96 -14.77 -1.30 9.44
C LYS A 96 -15.99 -1.75 8.68
N LYS A 97 -16.61 -0.84 7.94
CA LYS A 97 -17.82 -1.16 7.18
C LYS A 97 -17.51 -2.00 5.95
N THR A 98 -16.29 -2.03 5.50
CA THR A 98 -15.95 -2.73 4.27
C THR A 98 -15.83 -4.22 4.46
N ASN A 99 -15.87 -4.68 5.68
CA ASN A 99 -15.78 -6.11 5.96
C ASN A 99 -14.56 -6.74 5.30
N LEU A 100 -13.49 -5.99 5.26
CA LEU A 100 -12.26 -6.46 4.65
C LEU A 100 -11.51 -7.33 5.62
N THR A 101 -11.29 -8.55 5.21
CA THR A 101 -10.48 -9.46 6.00
C THR A 101 -9.00 -9.25 5.75
N LEU A 102 -8.66 -8.18 5.04
CA LEU A 102 -7.28 -7.84 4.72
C LEU A 102 -6.43 -7.69 5.96
N PHE A 103 -7.03 -7.23 6.99
CA PHE A 103 -6.35 -6.86 8.20
C PHE A 103 -7.02 -7.54 9.39
#